data_cf2b7bce86ddbac5f730f5b76df46ffe
#
_entry.id   cf2b7bce86ddbac5f730f5b76df46ffe
#
_cell.length_a   1.000
_cell.length_b   1.000
_cell.length_c   1.000
_cell.angle_alpha   90.00
_cell.angle_beta   90.00
_cell.angle_gamma   90.00
#
_symmetry.space_group_name_H-M   'P 1'
#
loop_
_entity.id
_entity.type
_entity.pdbx_description
1 polymer ?
#
loop_
_entity_poly.entity_id
_entity_poly.type
_entity_poly.pdbx_seq_one_letter_code
_entity_poly.pdbx_strand_id
1 'polypeptide(L)'
;MRIIAGTLGGRIFASPGGHRTHPMSDKIRGALFNSLGDIFGLTVLDAFAGTGALAFEAVSRGAINAVLLENDRNAQRTIAENIELLGLENCRLVRAAAGPWLSTTQDTFDLILLDPPYDNLQPNLLERLAQRLCASGRLVLSWPGKQAPPSFEGLELVGSKQYGDSSLHFYEHKG
;
A
#
# COMPACT_ATOMS: atom_id res chain seq x y z
N MET A 1 -15.30 6.50 2.44
CA MET A 1 -14.37 5.50 3.00
C MET A 1 -14.10 5.79 4.45
N ARG A 2 -13.62 4.83 5.19
CA ARG A 2 -13.29 5.01 6.62
C ARG A 2 -11.99 4.29 6.99
N ILE A 3 -11.33 4.80 8.01
CA ILE A 3 -10.22 4.12 8.70
C ILE A 3 -10.83 3.09 9.66
N ILE A 4 -10.31 1.87 9.66
CA ILE A 4 -10.92 0.74 10.38
C ILE A 4 -10.50 0.76 11.86
N ALA A 5 -9.20 0.88 12.12
CA ALA A 5 -8.65 0.76 13.48
C ALA A 5 -7.53 1.78 13.73
N GLY A 6 -6.94 1.72 14.92
CA GLY A 6 -5.88 2.63 15.35
C GLY A 6 -6.40 3.95 15.91
N THR A 7 -5.52 4.94 16.00
CA THR A 7 -5.82 6.25 16.61
C THR A 7 -6.89 7.04 15.87
N LEU A 8 -7.07 6.79 14.58
CA LEU A 8 -8.07 7.42 13.72
C LEU A 8 -9.21 6.47 13.34
N GLY A 9 -9.36 5.34 14.02
CA GLY A 9 -10.40 4.35 13.74
C GLY A 9 -11.79 4.97 13.71
N GLY A 10 -12.58 4.65 12.67
CA GLY A 10 -13.91 5.21 12.46
C GLY A 10 -13.95 6.54 11.72
N ARG A 11 -12.83 7.25 11.54
CA ARG A 11 -12.78 8.51 10.79
C ARG A 11 -13.10 8.26 9.32
N ILE A 12 -13.92 9.14 8.77
CA ILE A 12 -14.37 9.08 7.37
C ILE A 12 -13.52 10.03 6.53
N PHE A 13 -13.22 9.60 5.31
CA PHE A 13 -12.51 10.40 4.31
C PHE A 13 -13.10 10.19 2.92
N ALA A 14 -12.85 11.14 2.01
CA ALA A 14 -13.41 11.11 0.67
C ALA A 14 -12.72 10.05 -0.21
N SER A 15 -13.48 9.44 -1.11
CA SER A 15 -12.95 8.63 -2.21
C SER A 15 -12.88 9.49 -3.48
N PRO A 16 -11.82 9.32 -4.32
CA PRO A 16 -11.78 9.98 -5.62
C PRO A 16 -12.98 9.60 -6.47
N GLY A 17 -13.57 10.57 -7.17
CA GLY A 17 -14.63 10.29 -8.15
C GLY A 17 -14.06 9.59 -9.38
N GLY A 18 -14.91 8.79 -10.07
CA GLY A 18 -14.55 8.12 -11.32
C GLY A 18 -14.42 6.60 -11.20
N HIS A 19 -14.34 5.94 -12.37
CA HIS A 19 -14.35 4.48 -12.46
C HIS A 19 -12.97 3.82 -12.40
N ARG A 20 -11.90 4.60 -12.23
CA ARG A 20 -10.52 4.09 -12.29
C ARG A 20 -9.99 3.52 -10.99
N THR A 21 -10.64 3.85 -9.87
CA THR A 21 -10.23 3.37 -8.56
C THR A 21 -11.20 2.30 -8.09
N HIS A 22 -10.71 1.07 -7.94
CA HIS A 22 -11.43 -0.02 -7.28
C HIS A 22 -10.78 -0.21 -5.90
N PRO A 23 -11.24 0.53 -4.87
CA PRO A 23 -10.61 0.47 -3.57
C PRO A 23 -10.77 -0.92 -2.95
N MET A 24 -9.74 -1.37 -2.28
CA MET A 24 -9.80 -2.57 -1.44
C MET A 24 -10.92 -2.42 -0.41
N SER A 25 -11.76 -3.45 -0.25
CA SER A 25 -12.86 -3.40 0.73
C SER A 25 -12.34 -3.26 2.16
N ASP A 26 -13.18 -2.72 3.04
CA ASP A 26 -12.88 -2.62 4.48
C ASP A 26 -12.50 -3.98 5.07
N LYS A 27 -13.22 -5.04 4.67
CA LYS A 27 -12.97 -6.41 5.12
C LYS A 27 -11.55 -6.87 4.76
N ILE A 28 -11.15 -6.70 3.51
CA ILE A 28 -9.82 -7.13 3.03
C ILE A 28 -8.74 -6.28 3.65
N ARG A 29 -8.92 -4.96 3.71
CA ARG A 29 -7.97 -4.03 4.33
C ARG A 29 -7.78 -4.35 5.82
N GLY A 30 -8.86 -4.59 6.54
CA GLY A 30 -8.78 -5.03 7.95
C GLY A 30 -8.03 -6.34 8.11
N ALA A 31 -8.31 -7.33 7.27
CA ALA A 31 -7.62 -8.61 7.29
C ALA A 31 -6.13 -8.48 6.96
N LEU A 32 -5.76 -7.61 6.02
CA LEU A 32 -4.36 -7.32 5.68
C LEU A 32 -3.59 -6.84 6.93
N PHE A 33 -4.06 -5.79 7.58
CA PHE A 33 -3.38 -5.23 8.74
C PHE A 33 -3.44 -6.13 9.97
N ASN A 34 -4.52 -6.87 10.17
CA ASN A 34 -4.58 -7.88 11.23
C ASN A 34 -3.55 -9.00 11.03
N SER A 35 -3.30 -9.38 9.78
CA SER A 35 -2.27 -10.36 9.43
C SER A 35 -0.84 -9.84 9.64
N LEU A 36 -0.63 -8.54 9.44
CA LEU A 36 0.65 -7.89 9.71
C LEU A 36 0.94 -7.79 11.23
N GLY A 37 -0.10 -7.69 12.05
CA GLY A 37 0.06 -7.48 13.49
C GLY A 37 0.56 -6.07 13.81
N ASP A 38 1.51 -5.97 14.74
CA ASP A 38 2.06 -4.68 15.17
C ASP A 38 2.95 -4.05 14.10
N ILE A 39 2.60 -2.84 13.68
CA ILE A 39 3.36 -2.04 12.71
C ILE A 39 3.82 -0.71 13.31
N PHE A 40 3.80 -0.59 14.64
CA PHE A 40 4.23 0.62 15.32
C PHE A 40 5.67 0.98 14.96
N GLY A 41 5.89 2.24 14.60
CA GLY A 41 7.21 2.77 14.27
C GLY A 41 7.74 2.41 12.89
N LEU A 42 7.00 1.65 12.08
CA LEU A 42 7.45 1.26 10.74
C LEU A 42 7.32 2.40 9.73
N THR A 43 8.26 2.43 8.78
CA THR A 43 8.17 3.27 7.58
C THR A 43 7.42 2.51 6.48
N VAL A 44 6.49 3.18 5.81
CA VAL A 44 5.56 2.53 4.87
C VAL A 44 5.64 3.18 3.48
N LEU A 45 5.66 2.35 2.45
CA LEU A 45 5.44 2.75 1.06
C LEU A 45 4.11 2.18 0.57
N ASP A 46 3.22 3.05 0.11
CA ASP A 46 2.01 2.70 -0.64
C ASP A 46 2.23 3.11 -2.10
N ALA A 47 2.63 2.15 -2.92
CA ALA A 47 3.16 2.43 -4.26
C ALA A 47 2.07 2.68 -5.33
N PHE A 48 0.82 2.35 -5.03
CA PHE A 48 -0.36 2.54 -5.89
C PHE A 48 -1.50 3.07 -5.02
N ALA A 49 -1.36 4.31 -4.53
CA ALA A 49 -2.14 4.78 -3.39
C ALA A 49 -3.65 4.89 -3.64
N GLY A 50 -4.07 5.23 -4.86
CA GLY A 50 -5.48 5.30 -5.23
C GLY A 50 -6.29 6.24 -4.34
N THR A 51 -6.97 5.67 -3.36
CA THR A 51 -7.74 6.43 -2.36
C THR A 51 -6.89 6.94 -1.20
N GLY A 52 -5.69 6.40 -1.00
CA GLY A 52 -4.86 6.61 0.19
C GLY A 52 -5.21 5.71 1.37
N ALA A 53 -6.22 4.87 1.27
CA ALA A 53 -6.77 4.11 2.38
C ALA A 53 -5.75 3.21 3.08
N LEU A 54 -4.86 2.55 2.34
CA LEU A 54 -3.84 1.67 2.92
C LEU A 54 -2.84 2.47 3.76
N ALA A 55 -2.33 3.57 3.23
CA ALA A 55 -1.40 4.43 3.96
C ALA A 55 -2.03 5.08 5.19
N PHE A 56 -3.27 5.56 5.07
CA PHE A 56 -4.00 6.15 6.20
C PHE A 56 -4.24 5.13 7.31
N GLU A 57 -4.61 3.91 6.94
CA GLU A 57 -4.77 2.80 7.89
C GLU A 57 -3.45 2.48 8.59
N ALA A 58 -2.35 2.41 7.85
CA ALA A 58 -1.03 2.13 8.42
C ALA A 58 -0.62 3.16 9.46
N VAL A 59 -0.77 4.44 9.13
CA VAL A 59 -0.44 5.54 10.06
C VAL A 59 -1.37 5.54 11.27
N SER A 60 -2.67 5.30 11.07
CA SER A 60 -3.63 5.15 12.16
C SER A 60 -3.25 4.03 13.14
N ARG A 61 -2.64 2.96 12.64
CA ARG A 61 -2.18 1.80 13.44
C ARG A 61 -0.76 1.94 13.98
N GLY A 62 -0.13 3.11 13.84
CA GLY A 62 1.12 3.44 14.49
C GLY A 62 2.36 3.48 13.62
N ALA A 63 2.25 3.32 12.31
CA ALA A 63 3.38 3.57 11.40
C ALA A 63 3.91 4.99 11.61
N ILE A 64 5.23 5.15 11.60
CA ILE A 64 5.86 6.45 11.88
C ILE A 64 5.69 7.43 10.73
N ASN A 65 5.70 6.93 9.51
CA ASN A 65 5.41 7.70 8.31
C ASN A 65 4.92 6.79 7.17
N ALA A 66 4.29 7.40 6.18
CA ALA A 66 3.91 6.72 4.95
C ALA A 66 4.19 7.62 3.74
N VAL A 67 4.77 7.03 2.69
CA VAL A 67 4.92 7.64 1.38
C VAL A 67 3.87 7.05 0.46
N LEU A 68 3.07 7.91 -0.16
CA LEU A 68 2.01 7.54 -1.09
C LEU A 68 2.40 7.96 -2.50
N LEU A 69 2.46 7.01 -3.43
CA LEU A 69 2.68 7.31 -4.84
C LEU A 69 1.36 7.26 -5.58
N GLU A 70 1.03 8.32 -6.30
CA GLU A 70 -0.19 8.38 -7.10
C GLU A 70 0.04 9.19 -8.38
N ASN A 71 -0.34 8.61 -9.51
CA ASN A 71 -0.18 9.22 -10.83
C ASN A 71 -1.43 9.95 -11.33
N ASP A 72 -2.62 9.55 -10.89
CA ASP A 72 -3.88 10.18 -11.31
C ASP A 72 -4.10 11.51 -10.60
N ARG A 73 -4.34 12.57 -11.37
CA ARG A 73 -4.49 13.94 -10.83
C ARG A 73 -5.69 14.10 -9.91
N ASN A 74 -6.80 13.41 -10.21
CA ASN A 74 -8.00 13.50 -9.40
C ASN A 74 -7.78 12.80 -8.05
N ALA A 75 -7.18 11.61 -8.07
CA ALA A 75 -6.82 10.88 -6.86
C ALA A 75 -5.79 11.66 -6.02
N GLN A 76 -4.78 12.28 -6.65
CA GLN A 76 -3.80 13.12 -5.95
C GLN A 76 -4.46 14.27 -5.16
N ARG A 77 -5.43 14.94 -5.77
CA ARG A 77 -6.18 16.02 -5.11
C ARG A 77 -6.94 15.50 -3.90
N THR A 78 -7.68 14.42 -4.08
CA THR A 78 -8.47 13.81 -3.00
C THR A 78 -7.60 13.33 -1.86
N ILE A 79 -6.45 12.69 -2.16
CA ILE A 79 -5.50 12.26 -1.13
C ILE A 79 -4.97 13.47 -0.35
N ALA A 80 -4.57 14.54 -1.03
CA ALA A 80 -4.05 15.74 -0.38
C ALA A 80 -5.10 16.40 0.55
N GLU A 81 -6.34 16.49 0.10
CA GLU A 81 -7.46 16.98 0.91
C GLU A 81 -7.70 16.10 2.14
N ASN A 82 -7.63 14.79 1.98
CA ASN A 82 -7.81 13.84 3.08
C ASN A 82 -6.65 13.90 4.10
N ILE A 83 -5.42 14.06 3.64
CA ILE A 83 -4.27 14.24 4.54
C ILE A 83 -4.49 15.47 5.42
N GLU A 84 -4.94 16.57 4.84
CA GLU A 84 -5.26 17.81 5.58
C GLU A 84 -6.43 17.61 6.53
N LEU A 85 -7.55 17.04 6.04
CA LEU A 85 -8.75 16.76 6.84
C LEU A 85 -8.48 15.89 8.05
N LEU A 86 -7.64 14.85 7.88
CA LEU A 86 -7.33 13.88 8.92
C LEU A 86 -6.15 14.30 9.81
N GLY A 87 -5.45 15.38 9.46
CA GLY A 87 -4.28 15.86 10.20
C GLY A 87 -3.09 14.91 10.13
N LEU A 88 -2.89 14.23 8.99
CA LEU A 88 -1.85 13.21 8.80
C LEU A 88 -0.53 13.84 8.32
N GLU A 89 0.14 14.58 9.19
CA GLU A 89 1.41 15.26 8.88
C GLU A 89 2.55 14.28 8.50
N ASN A 90 2.44 13.03 8.91
CA ASN A 90 3.39 11.96 8.61
C ASN A 90 3.04 11.15 7.35
N CYS A 91 2.06 11.58 6.55
CA CYS A 91 1.79 11.07 5.21
C CYS A 91 2.37 12.02 4.17
N ARG A 92 3.21 11.53 3.28
CA ARG A 92 3.79 12.29 2.18
C ARG A 92 3.27 11.80 0.84
N LEU A 93 2.47 12.61 0.17
CA LEU A 93 2.02 12.34 -1.19
C LEU A 93 3.11 12.72 -2.19
N VAL A 94 3.50 11.76 -3.03
CA VAL A 94 4.36 11.97 -4.19
C VAL A 94 3.50 11.89 -5.45
N ARG A 95 3.41 12.99 -6.19
CA ARG A 95 2.59 13.13 -7.40
C ARG A 95 3.35 12.59 -8.61
N ALA A 96 3.57 11.29 -8.62
CA ALA A 96 4.32 10.62 -9.66
C ALA A 96 3.92 9.15 -9.77
N ALA A 97 4.16 8.56 -10.94
CA ALA A 97 4.14 7.12 -11.10
C ALA A 97 5.35 6.49 -10.40
N ALA A 98 5.21 5.23 -9.96
CA ALA A 98 6.25 4.53 -9.21
C ALA A 98 7.56 4.39 -9.99
N GLY A 99 7.50 4.09 -11.29
CA GLY A 99 8.69 3.91 -12.11
C GLY A 99 9.61 5.12 -12.14
N PRO A 100 9.15 6.31 -12.58
CA PRO A 100 9.93 7.54 -12.52
C PRO A 100 10.40 7.91 -11.11
N TRP A 101 9.56 7.72 -10.10
CA TRP A 101 9.93 7.99 -8.72
C TRP A 101 11.12 7.15 -8.24
N LEU A 102 11.15 5.86 -8.57
CA LEU A 102 12.26 4.96 -8.21
C LEU A 102 13.63 5.44 -8.72
N SER A 103 13.63 6.21 -9.81
CA SER A 103 14.87 6.78 -10.37
C SER A 103 15.35 8.03 -9.63
N THR A 104 14.54 8.59 -8.72
CA THR A 104 14.84 9.84 -7.99
C THR A 104 15.32 9.61 -6.56
N THR A 105 15.21 8.39 -6.03
CA THR A 105 15.49 8.11 -4.62
C THR A 105 16.07 6.71 -4.41
N GLN A 106 16.80 6.55 -3.31
CA GLN A 106 17.29 5.27 -2.81
C GLN A 106 16.58 4.86 -1.51
N ASP A 107 15.48 5.53 -1.15
CA ASP A 107 14.73 5.25 0.08
C ASP A 107 14.32 3.78 0.16
N THR A 108 14.37 3.23 1.35
CA THR A 108 13.93 1.88 1.70
C THR A 108 12.85 1.94 2.78
N PHE A 109 12.07 0.87 2.89
CA PHE A 109 10.89 0.85 3.76
C PHE A 109 10.79 -0.45 4.55
N ASP A 110 10.25 -0.35 5.75
CA ASP A 110 9.95 -1.51 6.60
C ASP A 110 8.72 -2.28 6.12
N LEU A 111 7.77 -1.57 5.52
CA LEU A 111 6.54 -2.14 4.96
C LEU A 111 6.28 -1.56 3.58
N ILE A 112 6.14 -2.43 2.59
CA ILE A 112 5.76 -2.05 1.23
C ILE A 112 4.39 -2.66 0.92
N LEU A 113 3.44 -1.80 0.54
CA LEU A 113 2.09 -2.18 0.16
C LEU A 113 1.94 -1.99 -1.36
N LEU A 114 1.65 -3.07 -2.06
CA LEU A 114 1.48 -3.10 -3.51
C LEU A 114 0.06 -3.54 -3.86
N ASP A 115 -0.74 -2.60 -4.31
CA ASP A 115 -2.10 -2.84 -4.80
C ASP A 115 -2.23 -2.33 -6.24
N PRO A 116 -1.52 -2.98 -7.20
CA PRO A 116 -1.49 -2.52 -8.57
C PRO A 116 -2.84 -2.72 -9.27
N PRO A 117 -3.15 -1.92 -10.31
CA PRO A 117 -4.33 -2.16 -11.13
C PRO A 117 -4.21 -3.50 -11.85
N TYR A 118 -5.25 -4.34 -11.75
CA TYR A 118 -5.23 -5.72 -12.27
C TYR A 118 -5.21 -5.80 -13.80
N ASP A 119 -5.55 -4.73 -14.49
CA ASP A 119 -5.44 -4.60 -15.95
C ASP A 119 -4.05 -4.15 -16.42
N ASN A 120 -3.15 -3.81 -15.48
CA ASN A 120 -1.79 -3.37 -15.79
C ASN A 120 -0.83 -3.70 -14.63
N LEU A 121 -0.46 -4.97 -14.50
CA LEU A 121 0.27 -5.48 -13.34
C LEU A 121 1.76 -5.10 -13.30
N GLN A 122 2.40 -4.91 -14.44
CA GLN A 122 3.80 -4.49 -14.56
C GLN A 122 4.80 -5.25 -13.67
N PRO A 123 5.06 -6.55 -13.91
CA PRO A 123 5.90 -7.37 -13.03
C PRO A 123 7.30 -6.82 -12.79
N ASN A 124 7.93 -6.22 -13.81
CA ASN A 124 9.27 -5.63 -13.66
C ASN A 124 9.27 -4.41 -12.73
N LEU A 125 8.21 -3.61 -12.74
CA LEU A 125 8.04 -2.50 -11.81
C LEU A 125 7.88 -3.01 -10.38
N LEU A 126 7.06 -4.05 -10.18
CA LEU A 126 6.87 -4.66 -8.86
C LEU A 126 8.19 -5.21 -8.30
N GLU A 127 9.02 -5.85 -9.14
CA GLU A 127 10.36 -6.30 -8.74
C GLU A 127 11.24 -5.14 -8.27
N ARG A 128 11.27 -4.04 -9.01
CA ARG A 128 12.05 -2.85 -8.63
C ARG A 128 11.55 -2.22 -7.32
N LEU A 129 10.23 -2.23 -7.08
CA LEU A 129 9.65 -1.77 -5.82
C LEU A 129 10.02 -2.70 -4.66
N ALA A 130 9.98 -4.01 -4.89
CA ALA A 130 10.35 -5.01 -3.88
C ALA A 130 11.82 -4.86 -3.41
N GLN A 131 12.71 -4.41 -4.28
CA GLN A 131 14.13 -4.15 -3.92
C GLN A 131 14.29 -2.96 -2.94
N ARG A 132 13.22 -2.20 -2.67
CA ARG A 132 13.22 -1.12 -1.67
C ARG A 132 12.81 -1.59 -0.27
N LEU A 133 12.67 -2.90 -0.06
CA LEU A 133 12.34 -3.47 1.23
C LEU A 133 13.57 -3.55 2.12
N CYS A 134 13.49 -3.01 3.34
CA CYS A 134 14.53 -3.17 4.37
C CYS A 134 14.74 -4.64 4.71
N ALA A 135 15.91 -4.99 5.25
CA ALA A 135 16.31 -6.37 5.55
C ALA A 135 15.31 -7.14 6.43
N SER A 136 14.69 -6.48 7.41
CA SER A 136 13.65 -7.07 8.28
C SER A 136 12.24 -6.68 7.86
N GLY A 137 12.08 -6.13 6.66
CA GLY A 137 10.83 -5.61 6.15
C GLY A 137 9.86 -6.68 5.70
N ARG A 138 8.62 -6.25 5.46
CA ARG A 138 7.54 -7.08 4.91
C ARG A 138 6.91 -6.40 3.71
N LEU A 139 6.56 -7.20 2.71
CA LEU A 139 5.87 -6.72 1.52
C LEU A 139 4.52 -7.43 1.42
N VAL A 140 3.47 -6.68 1.15
CA VAL A 140 2.13 -7.22 0.89
C VAL A 140 1.73 -6.85 -0.53
N LEU A 141 1.35 -7.87 -1.30
CA LEU A 141 0.89 -7.73 -2.68
C LEU A 141 -0.58 -8.13 -2.78
N SER A 142 -1.42 -7.23 -3.27
CA SER A 142 -2.76 -7.56 -3.77
C SER A 142 -2.65 -8.04 -5.21
N TRP A 143 -3.25 -9.19 -5.51
CA TRP A 143 -3.08 -9.88 -6.80
C TRP A 143 -4.40 -10.50 -7.26
N PRO A 144 -4.61 -10.66 -8.59
CA PRO A 144 -5.78 -11.37 -9.09
C PRO A 144 -5.86 -12.79 -8.51
N GLY A 145 -7.00 -13.14 -7.91
CA GLY A 145 -7.15 -14.35 -7.11
C GLY A 145 -6.92 -15.67 -7.85
N LYS A 146 -7.04 -15.65 -9.18
CA LYS A 146 -6.88 -16.84 -10.03
C LYS A 146 -5.49 -16.98 -10.66
N GLN A 147 -4.60 -16.03 -10.39
CA GLN A 147 -3.25 -16.02 -10.92
C GLN A 147 -2.24 -16.37 -9.83
N ALA A 148 -1.23 -17.16 -10.19
CA ALA A 148 -0.11 -17.41 -9.29
C ALA A 148 0.63 -16.10 -9.00
N PRO A 149 1.00 -15.83 -7.74
CA PRO A 149 1.73 -14.62 -7.39
C PRO A 149 3.15 -14.66 -7.98
N PRO A 150 3.71 -13.48 -8.28
CA PRO A 150 5.09 -13.40 -8.76
C PRO A 150 6.08 -13.79 -7.67
N SER A 151 7.27 -14.24 -8.08
CA SER A 151 8.43 -14.35 -7.20
C SER A 151 9.22 -13.05 -7.26
N PHE A 152 9.81 -12.64 -6.15
CA PHE A 152 10.73 -11.50 -6.07
C PHE A 152 12.12 -11.97 -5.65
N GLU A 153 13.15 -11.45 -6.30
CA GLU A 153 14.54 -11.79 -5.97
C GLU A 153 14.85 -11.47 -4.50
N GLY A 154 15.40 -12.45 -3.80
CA GLY A 154 15.76 -12.31 -2.38
C GLY A 154 14.61 -12.39 -1.40
N LEU A 155 13.36 -12.47 -1.86
CA LEU A 155 12.19 -12.60 -1.01
C LEU A 155 11.60 -14.02 -1.09
N GLU A 156 10.92 -14.42 -0.02
CA GLU A 156 10.11 -15.64 0.02
C GLU A 156 8.66 -15.31 0.35
N LEU A 157 7.75 -16.06 -0.25
CA LEU A 157 6.32 -15.98 0.05
C LEU A 157 6.06 -16.70 1.38
N VAL A 158 5.64 -15.94 2.41
CA VAL A 158 5.41 -16.48 3.75
C VAL A 158 3.94 -16.69 4.08
N GLY A 159 3.02 -16.22 3.25
CA GLY A 159 1.59 -16.43 3.43
C GLY A 159 0.77 -15.92 2.28
N SER A 160 -0.41 -16.50 2.11
CA SER A 160 -1.40 -16.08 1.11
C SER A 160 -2.80 -16.23 1.67
N LYS A 161 -3.69 -15.28 1.29
CA LYS A 161 -5.10 -15.31 1.64
C LYS A 161 -5.96 -15.00 0.42
N GLN A 162 -6.96 -15.84 0.18
CA GLN A 162 -7.89 -15.70 -0.95
C GLN A 162 -9.15 -14.97 -0.54
N TYR A 163 -9.59 -14.01 -1.36
CA TYR A 163 -10.82 -13.25 -1.18
C TYR A 163 -11.56 -13.13 -2.52
N GLY A 164 -12.29 -14.18 -2.92
CA GLY A 164 -13.00 -14.18 -4.21
C GLY A 164 -12.05 -13.97 -5.40
N ASP A 165 -12.20 -12.84 -6.08
CA ASP A 165 -11.40 -12.50 -7.28
C ASP A 165 -10.05 -11.86 -6.96
N SER A 166 -9.73 -11.68 -5.70
CA SER A 166 -8.45 -11.12 -5.25
C SER A 166 -7.78 -11.99 -4.20
N SER A 167 -6.48 -11.81 -4.05
CA SER A 167 -5.68 -12.48 -3.04
C SER A 167 -4.64 -11.52 -2.46
N LEU A 168 -4.26 -11.77 -1.21
CA LEU A 168 -3.16 -11.08 -0.56
C LEU A 168 -2.00 -12.05 -0.40
N HIS A 169 -0.82 -11.60 -0.77
CA HIS A 169 0.43 -12.36 -0.65
C HIS A 169 1.43 -11.60 0.19
N PHE A 170 2.04 -12.27 1.15
CA PHE A 170 2.95 -11.70 2.14
C PHE A 170 4.36 -12.25 1.87
N TYR A 171 5.32 -11.34 1.76
CA TYR A 171 6.71 -11.66 1.47
C TYR A 171 7.64 -11.09 2.53
N GLU A 172 8.71 -11.82 2.80
CA GLU A 172 9.81 -11.40 3.66
C GLU A 172 11.15 -11.77 2.99
N HIS A 173 12.25 -11.19 3.45
CA HIS A 173 13.56 -11.60 2.96
C HIS A 173 13.83 -13.07 3.32
N LYS A 174 14.50 -13.78 2.41
CA LYS A 174 14.99 -15.13 2.69
C LYS A 174 15.97 -15.09 3.85
N GLY A 175 15.81 -16.04 4.76
CA GLY A 175 16.67 -16.19 5.93
C GLY A 175 18.07 -16.69 5.58
#